data_43c882a698660fd12a08159c958261ef
#
_entry.id   43c882a698660fd12a08159c958261ef
#
_cell.length_a   1.000
_cell.length_b   1.000
_cell.length_c   1.000
_cell.angle_alpha   90.00
_cell.angle_beta   90.00
_cell.angle_gamma   90.00
#
_symmetry.space_group_name_H-M   'P 1'
#
loop_
_entity.id
_entity.type
_entity.pdbx_description
1 polymer ?
#
loop_
_entity_poly.entity_id
_entity_poly.type
_entity_poly.pdbx_seq_one_letter_code
_entity_poly.pdbx_strand_id
1 'polypeptide(L)'
;CSSDLQDRITRGKVEVSVSILDAGERPKTFTINSVLRKQIQELLVQEEFYDDSKKVPLQAVNSISTEWVQQQDTPIAEDVLLDIVKEATTQALDALIAMRTAEGQHIKQDLLDRIDTLEKIITKIDTNKSGAVEAYREHIKTKIQEYLVSLEASISEDRFIQEIALLADKTDITEEIVRFTSHVVQLRNTLADTNSIGRKVDFILQEMNREVNTIGSKAMDSIITELVVQLKCELEKIREQVQNVE
;
A
#
# COMPACT_ATOMS: atom_id res chain seq x y z
N CYS A 1 -16.38 -2.57 -20.66
CA CYS A 1 -15.21 -1.94 -20.01
C CYS A 1 -15.42 -1.71 -18.51
N SER A 2 -16.55 -1.15 -18.05
CA SER A 2 -16.74 -0.93 -16.60
C SER A 2 -16.89 -2.24 -15.81
N SER A 3 -17.60 -3.24 -16.36
CA SER A 3 -17.72 -4.58 -15.76
C SER A 3 -16.40 -5.31 -15.71
N ASP A 4 -15.63 -5.27 -16.79
CA ASP A 4 -14.34 -5.98 -16.87
C ASP A 4 -13.31 -5.42 -15.87
N LEU A 5 -13.37 -4.12 -15.57
CA LEU A 5 -12.54 -3.48 -14.54
C LEU A 5 -12.95 -3.91 -13.13
N GLN A 6 -14.26 -3.99 -12.84
CA GLN A 6 -14.78 -4.40 -11.55
C GLN A 6 -14.51 -5.88 -11.23
N ASP A 7 -14.52 -6.73 -12.25
CA ASP A 7 -14.25 -8.17 -12.09
C ASP A 7 -12.76 -8.46 -11.84
N ARG A 8 -11.86 -7.58 -12.30
CA ARG A 8 -10.41 -7.78 -12.23
C ARG A 8 -9.72 -6.97 -11.13
N ILE A 9 -10.35 -5.90 -10.63
CA ILE A 9 -9.82 -5.05 -9.55
C ILE A 9 -10.83 -5.04 -8.41
N THR A 10 -10.52 -5.76 -7.35
CA THR A 10 -11.41 -5.97 -6.20
C THR A 10 -11.34 -4.86 -5.16
N ARG A 11 -10.29 -4.01 -5.18
CA ARG A 11 -10.08 -2.95 -4.18
C ARG A 11 -9.34 -1.75 -4.79
N GLY A 12 -9.65 -0.57 -4.25
CA GLY A 12 -9.05 0.69 -4.66
C GLY A 12 -9.97 1.55 -5.53
N LYS A 13 -9.62 2.83 -5.72
CA LYS A 13 -10.27 3.74 -6.66
C LYS A 13 -9.49 3.72 -7.97
N VAL A 14 -10.14 3.32 -9.04
CA VAL A 14 -9.55 3.31 -10.39
C VAL A 14 -10.14 4.46 -11.18
N GLU A 15 -9.28 5.28 -11.76
CA GLU A 15 -9.64 6.34 -12.69
C GLU A 15 -8.96 6.05 -14.03
N VAL A 16 -9.77 5.91 -15.07
CA VAL A 16 -9.28 5.61 -16.42
C VAL A 16 -9.45 6.85 -17.27
N SER A 17 -8.35 7.37 -17.81
CA SER A 17 -8.34 8.47 -18.77
C SER A 17 -7.87 7.96 -20.12
N VAL A 18 -8.68 8.18 -21.15
CA VAL A 18 -8.35 7.79 -22.53
C VAL A 18 -8.18 9.05 -23.36
N SER A 19 -7.02 9.25 -23.95
CA SER A 19 -6.76 10.32 -24.90
C SER A 19 -6.38 9.76 -26.25
N ILE A 20 -6.99 10.32 -27.31
CA ILE A 20 -6.71 9.91 -28.68
C ILE A 20 -5.89 11.01 -29.32
N LEU A 21 -4.66 10.68 -29.71
CA LEU A 21 -3.81 11.55 -30.49
C LEU A 21 -3.95 11.17 -31.96
N ASP A 22 -4.42 12.14 -32.78
CA ASP A 22 -4.48 11.95 -34.22
C ASP A 22 -3.09 12.14 -34.84
N ALA A 23 -2.56 11.10 -35.46
CA ALA A 23 -1.26 11.14 -36.16
C ALA A 23 -1.30 11.85 -37.51
N GLY A 24 -2.45 12.37 -37.95
CA GLY A 24 -2.46 13.49 -38.86
C GLY A 24 -2.72 13.22 -40.35
N GLU A 25 -3.16 12.05 -40.81
CA GLU A 25 -3.54 11.85 -42.23
C GLU A 25 -4.91 11.19 -42.40
N ARG A 26 -5.95 11.89 -41.90
CA ARG A 26 -7.31 11.47 -42.22
C ARG A 26 -7.77 12.08 -43.56
N PRO A 27 -8.53 11.34 -44.37
CA PRO A 27 -9.21 11.93 -45.50
C PRO A 27 -10.14 13.03 -44.99
N LYS A 28 -10.06 14.19 -45.64
CA LYS A 28 -10.86 15.36 -45.27
C LYS A 28 -12.10 15.40 -46.10
N THR A 29 -13.23 15.60 -45.46
CA THR A 29 -14.51 15.86 -46.14
C THR A 29 -14.72 17.35 -46.17
N PHE A 30 -15.20 17.84 -47.34
CA PHE A 30 -15.56 19.22 -47.56
C PHE A 30 -17.07 19.35 -47.62
N THR A 31 -17.63 20.15 -46.73
CA THR A 31 -19.06 20.52 -46.78
C THR A 31 -19.22 21.94 -47.30
N ILE A 32 -20.13 22.11 -48.24
CA ILE A 32 -20.40 23.41 -48.85
C ILE A 32 -21.70 23.97 -48.26
N ASN A 33 -21.63 25.09 -47.57
CA ASN A 33 -22.79 25.87 -47.18
C ASN A 33 -23.31 26.65 -48.44
N SER A 34 -24.14 25.97 -49.20
CA SER A 34 -24.68 26.52 -50.43
C SER A 34 -25.59 27.74 -50.22
N VAL A 35 -26.18 27.88 -49.04
CA VAL A 35 -27.01 29.04 -48.65
C VAL A 35 -26.13 30.28 -48.48
N LEU A 36 -25.11 30.17 -47.67
CA LEU A 36 -24.17 31.29 -47.44
C LEU A 36 -23.47 31.69 -48.74
N ARG A 37 -23.05 30.72 -49.55
CA ARG A 37 -22.44 30.99 -50.85
C ARG A 37 -23.38 31.81 -51.74
N LYS A 38 -24.67 31.41 -51.84
CA LYS A 38 -25.67 32.15 -52.64
C LYS A 38 -25.89 33.56 -52.11
N GLN A 39 -26.02 33.73 -50.82
CA GLN A 39 -26.18 35.03 -50.18
C GLN A 39 -25.01 35.98 -50.52
N ILE A 40 -23.78 35.47 -50.51
CA ILE A 40 -22.60 36.26 -50.88
C ILE A 40 -22.64 36.63 -52.37
N GLN A 41 -23.05 35.67 -53.24
CA GLN A 41 -23.17 35.93 -54.66
C GLN A 41 -24.28 36.98 -54.98
N GLU A 42 -25.42 36.89 -54.31
CA GLU A 42 -26.53 37.85 -54.43
C GLU A 42 -26.10 39.26 -53.88
N LEU A 43 -25.37 39.32 -52.78
CA LEU A 43 -24.83 40.59 -52.26
C LEU A 43 -23.90 41.27 -53.27
N LEU A 44 -23.02 40.51 -53.93
CA LEU A 44 -22.11 41.03 -54.93
C LEU A 44 -22.82 41.56 -56.19
N VAL A 45 -23.99 41.05 -56.53
CA VAL A 45 -24.84 41.57 -57.61
C VAL A 45 -25.62 42.79 -57.15
N GLN A 46 -26.14 42.77 -55.92
CA GLN A 46 -26.87 43.90 -55.34
C GLN A 46 -26.01 45.18 -55.24
N GLU A 47 -24.72 44.99 -54.92
CA GLU A 47 -23.73 46.08 -54.84
C GLU A 47 -23.08 46.40 -56.19
N GLU A 48 -23.68 45.95 -57.29
CA GLU A 48 -23.26 46.25 -58.66
C GLU A 48 -21.85 45.79 -59.07
N PHE A 49 -21.23 44.90 -58.34
CA PHE A 49 -19.93 44.33 -58.72
C PHE A 49 -20.02 43.33 -59.86
N TYR A 50 -21.20 42.70 -60.03
CA TYR A 50 -21.49 41.74 -61.09
C TYR A 50 -22.94 41.84 -61.54
N ASP A 51 -23.20 41.57 -62.81
CA ASP A 51 -24.53 41.65 -63.40
C ASP A 51 -25.40 40.42 -63.14
N ASP A 52 -24.79 39.28 -62.82
CA ASP A 52 -25.48 38.01 -62.66
C ASP A 52 -24.81 37.15 -61.60
N SER A 53 -25.57 36.67 -60.61
CA SER A 53 -25.06 35.87 -59.49
C SER A 53 -24.43 34.54 -59.95
N LYS A 54 -24.85 33.98 -61.05
CA LYS A 54 -24.29 32.74 -61.65
C LYS A 54 -22.90 32.97 -62.27
N LYS A 55 -22.57 34.21 -62.59
CA LYS A 55 -21.28 34.61 -63.18
C LYS A 55 -20.26 35.08 -62.14
N VAL A 56 -20.63 35.15 -60.85
CA VAL A 56 -19.72 35.50 -59.74
C VAL A 56 -18.70 34.38 -59.56
N PRO A 57 -17.41 34.65 -59.77
CA PRO A 57 -16.37 33.62 -59.60
C PRO A 57 -16.18 33.24 -58.11
N LEU A 58 -15.81 32.00 -57.83
CA LEU A 58 -15.58 31.50 -56.47
C LEU A 58 -14.50 32.31 -55.73
N GLN A 59 -13.54 32.85 -56.44
CA GLN A 59 -12.50 33.74 -55.86
C GLN A 59 -13.09 35.02 -55.25
N ALA A 60 -14.12 35.60 -55.88
CA ALA A 60 -14.82 36.76 -55.36
C ALA A 60 -15.65 36.42 -54.12
N VAL A 61 -16.25 35.21 -54.08
CA VAL A 61 -16.93 34.70 -52.88
C VAL A 61 -15.92 34.49 -51.74
N ASN A 62 -14.77 33.91 -52.02
CA ASN A 62 -13.69 33.65 -51.02
C ASN A 62 -13.08 34.94 -50.47
N SER A 63 -13.06 36.03 -51.26
CA SER A 63 -12.54 37.33 -50.77
C SER A 63 -13.43 37.97 -49.68
N ILE A 64 -14.73 37.57 -49.64
CA ILE A 64 -15.67 38.09 -48.63
C ILE A 64 -15.70 37.11 -47.41
N SER A 65 -15.81 35.82 -47.63
CA SER A 65 -15.81 34.84 -46.56
C SER A 65 -15.34 33.49 -47.08
N THR A 66 -14.59 32.74 -46.30
CA THR A 66 -14.20 31.36 -46.52
C THR A 66 -15.10 30.36 -45.80
N GLU A 67 -16.03 30.84 -44.94
CA GLU A 67 -16.89 29.98 -44.11
C GLU A 67 -17.95 29.17 -44.89
N TRP A 68 -18.15 29.48 -46.19
CA TRP A 68 -19.02 28.72 -47.04
C TRP A 68 -18.45 27.33 -47.42
N VAL A 69 -17.16 27.07 -47.18
CA VAL A 69 -16.50 25.77 -47.29
C VAL A 69 -15.96 25.40 -45.92
N GLN A 70 -16.50 24.36 -45.35
CA GLN A 70 -16.01 23.79 -44.09
C GLN A 70 -15.27 22.51 -44.39
N GLN A 71 -14.07 22.41 -43.85
CA GLN A 71 -13.27 21.22 -43.90
C GLN A 71 -13.45 20.48 -42.57
N GLN A 72 -13.86 19.24 -42.63
CA GLN A 72 -14.01 18.37 -41.45
C GLN A 72 -13.19 17.12 -41.65
N ASP A 73 -12.56 16.69 -40.61
CA ASP A 73 -11.89 15.38 -40.59
C ASP A 73 -12.96 14.27 -40.63
N THR A 74 -12.73 13.23 -41.41
CA THR A 74 -13.65 12.08 -41.45
C THR A 74 -13.67 11.44 -40.07
N PRO A 75 -14.84 11.32 -39.39
CA PRO A 75 -14.94 10.71 -38.10
C PRO A 75 -14.44 9.25 -38.17
N ILE A 76 -13.75 8.80 -37.12
CA ILE A 76 -13.42 7.39 -36.99
C ILE A 76 -14.73 6.63 -36.77
N ALA A 77 -14.88 5.49 -37.39
CA ALA A 77 -16.04 4.62 -37.17
C ALA A 77 -16.06 4.19 -35.68
N GLU A 78 -17.24 4.24 -35.08
CA GLU A 78 -17.41 4.05 -33.61
C GLU A 78 -16.97 2.65 -33.16
N ASP A 79 -17.18 1.64 -33.99
CA ASP A 79 -16.74 0.26 -33.78
C ASP A 79 -15.22 0.15 -33.72
N VAL A 80 -14.50 0.78 -34.63
CA VAL A 80 -13.04 0.81 -34.68
C VAL A 80 -12.49 1.53 -33.45
N LEU A 81 -13.10 2.66 -33.08
CA LEU A 81 -12.72 3.42 -31.91
C LEU A 81 -12.91 2.60 -30.61
N LEU A 82 -14.04 1.90 -30.52
CA LEU A 82 -14.37 1.06 -29.37
C LEU A 82 -13.38 -0.10 -29.23
N ASP A 83 -12.96 -0.73 -30.31
CA ASP A 83 -12.01 -1.82 -30.30
C ASP A 83 -10.61 -1.36 -29.86
N ILE A 84 -10.15 -0.22 -30.38
CA ILE A 84 -8.87 0.39 -29.96
C ILE A 84 -8.88 0.72 -28.46
N VAL A 85 -9.96 1.33 -27.96
CA VAL A 85 -10.09 1.67 -26.54
C VAL A 85 -10.13 0.43 -25.66
N LYS A 86 -10.84 -0.62 -26.08
CA LYS A 86 -10.87 -1.90 -25.35
C LYS A 86 -9.49 -2.54 -25.30
N GLU A 87 -8.80 -2.62 -26.41
CA GLU A 87 -7.47 -3.21 -26.50
C GLU A 87 -6.47 -2.45 -25.61
N ALA A 88 -6.42 -1.12 -25.72
CA ALA A 88 -5.56 -0.28 -24.91
C ALA A 88 -5.85 -0.41 -23.39
N THR A 89 -7.15 -0.43 -23.03
CA THR A 89 -7.58 -0.61 -21.65
C THR A 89 -7.18 -1.99 -21.09
N THR A 90 -7.34 -3.03 -21.91
CA THR A 90 -6.96 -4.40 -21.53
C THR A 90 -5.46 -4.52 -21.30
N GLN A 91 -4.65 -3.98 -22.22
CA GLN A 91 -3.19 -3.99 -22.07
C GLN A 91 -2.72 -3.22 -20.82
N ALA A 92 -3.31 -2.05 -20.56
CA ALA A 92 -3.00 -1.26 -19.38
C ALA A 92 -3.37 -2.02 -18.08
N LEU A 93 -4.53 -2.69 -18.08
CA LEU A 93 -4.99 -3.49 -16.95
C LEU A 93 -4.10 -4.71 -16.70
N ASP A 94 -3.69 -5.42 -17.74
CA ASP A 94 -2.77 -6.56 -17.63
C ASP A 94 -1.41 -6.12 -17.08
N ALA A 95 -0.89 -4.99 -17.54
CA ALA A 95 0.36 -4.42 -17.03
C ALA A 95 0.24 -4.01 -15.55
N LEU A 96 -0.88 -3.40 -15.15
CA LEU A 96 -1.15 -3.04 -13.76
C LEU A 96 -1.21 -4.27 -12.86
N ILE A 97 -1.93 -5.32 -13.27
CA ILE A 97 -2.06 -6.56 -12.50
C ILE A 97 -0.70 -7.24 -12.37
N ALA A 98 0.09 -7.30 -13.44
CA ALA A 98 1.43 -7.89 -13.39
C ALA A 98 2.36 -7.13 -12.43
N MET A 99 2.32 -5.80 -12.45
CA MET A 99 3.10 -4.96 -11.54
C MET A 99 2.68 -5.18 -10.08
N ARG A 100 1.38 -5.16 -9.78
CA ARG A 100 0.84 -5.38 -8.41
C ARG A 100 1.18 -6.78 -7.90
N THR A 101 1.13 -7.80 -8.75
CA THR A 101 1.51 -9.16 -8.39
C THR A 101 2.99 -9.26 -8.03
N ALA A 102 3.86 -8.65 -8.83
CA ALA A 102 5.29 -8.64 -8.56
C ALA A 102 5.61 -7.90 -7.25
N GLU A 103 5.01 -6.73 -7.04
CA GLU A 103 5.15 -5.94 -5.80
C GLU A 103 4.66 -6.71 -4.57
N GLY A 104 3.48 -7.34 -4.68
CA GLY A 104 2.93 -8.17 -3.61
C GLY A 104 3.82 -9.36 -3.24
N GLN A 105 4.49 -9.98 -4.21
CA GLN A 105 5.48 -11.03 -3.95
C GLN A 105 6.71 -10.51 -3.20
N HIS A 106 7.22 -9.34 -3.55
CA HIS A 106 8.35 -8.71 -2.85
C HIS A 106 7.99 -8.37 -1.40
N ILE A 107 6.80 -7.77 -1.18
CA ILE A 107 6.32 -7.45 0.18
C ILE A 107 6.15 -8.72 1.00
N LYS A 108 5.57 -9.78 0.42
CA LYS A 108 5.42 -11.07 1.09
C LYS A 108 6.76 -11.65 1.53
N GLN A 109 7.78 -11.59 0.69
CA GLN A 109 9.11 -12.10 1.03
C GLN A 109 9.75 -11.27 2.16
N ASP A 110 9.69 -9.93 2.09
CA ASP A 110 10.18 -9.05 3.16
C ASP A 110 9.49 -9.35 4.50
N LEU A 111 8.16 -9.55 4.49
CA LEU A 111 7.41 -9.91 5.68
C LEU A 111 7.85 -11.26 6.26
N LEU A 112 8.11 -12.27 5.43
CA LEU A 112 8.60 -13.56 5.88
C LEU A 112 10.01 -13.47 6.50
N ASP A 113 10.91 -12.70 5.91
CA ASP A 113 12.26 -12.48 6.42
C ASP A 113 12.24 -11.75 7.78
N ARG A 114 11.29 -10.82 7.98
CA ARG A 114 11.06 -10.15 9.27
C ARG A 114 10.48 -11.09 10.31
N ILE A 115 9.56 -11.98 9.93
CA ILE A 115 9.05 -13.02 10.82
C ILE A 115 10.19 -13.94 11.30
N ASP A 116 11.10 -14.33 10.41
CA ASP A 116 12.27 -15.12 10.77
C ASP A 116 13.18 -14.34 11.76
N THR A 117 13.24 -13.03 11.62
CA THR A 117 13.99 -12.17 12.55
C THR A 117 13.31 -12.11 13.90
N LEU A 118 11.98 -12.00 13.99
CA LEU A 118 11.22 -12.08 15.23
C LEU A 118 11.45 -13.42 15.96
N GLU A 119 11.43 -14.54 15.23
CA GLU A 119 11.71 -15.87 15.79
C GLU A 119 13.12 -15.98 16.38
N LYS A 120 14.11 -15.40 15.70
CA LYS A 120 15.49 -15.37 16.23
C LYS A 120 15.61 -14.53 17.49
N ILE A 121 14.93 -13.38 17.57
CA ILE A 121 14.99 -12.51 18.72
C ILE A 121 14.29 -13.16 19.93
N ILE A 122 13.07 -13.71 19.73
CA ILE A 122 12.33 -14.36 20.83
C ILE A 122 13.08 -15.58 21.37
N THR A 123 13.75 -16.35 20.51
CA THR A 123 14.60 -17.47 20.90
C THR A 123 15.79 -16.99 21.76
N LYS A 124 16.40 -15.85 21.42
CA LYS A 124 17.45 -15.25 22.26
C LYS A 124 16.91 -14.82 23.63
N ILE A 125 15.71 -14.26 23.70
CA ILE A 125 15.05 -13.92 24.96
C ILE A 125 14.84 -15.19 25.80
N ASP A 126 14.32 -16.25 25.19
CA ASP A 126 14.08 -17.53 25.86
C ASP A 126 15.36 -18.16 26.42
N THR A 127 16.45 -18.08 25.68
CA THR A 127 17.75 -18.61 26.17
C THR A 127 18.38 -17.79 27.29
N ASN A 128 18.09 -16.47 27.35
CA ASN A 128 18.67 -15.59 28.38
C ASN A 128 17.80 -15.47 29.64
N LYS A 129 16.54 -15.91 29.63
CA LYS A 129 15.61 -15.73 30.78
C LYS A 129 16.08 -16.36 32.08
N SER A 130 16.68 -17.56 32.03
CA SER A 130 17.17 -18.27 33.22
C SER A 130 18.40 -17.61 33.85
N GLY A 131 19.29 -17.04 33.04
CA GLY A 131 20.47 -16.31 33.52
C GLY A 131 20.11 -14.98 34.22
N ALA A 132 19.05 -14.31 33.74
CA ALA A 132 18.58 -13.06 34.32
C ALA A 132 18.02 -13.25 35.74
N VAL A 133 17.27 -14.32 35.99
CA VAL A 133 16.75 -14.65 37.35
C VAL A 133 17.87 -14.95 38.32
N GLU A 134 18.87 -15.72 37.92
CA GLU A 134 20.00 -16.08 38.82
C GLU A 134 20.90 -14.86 39.08
N ALA A 135 21.20 -14.05 38.07
CA ALA A 135 21.98 -12.82 38.26
C ALA A 135 21.27 -11.85 39.22
N TYR A 136 19.95 -11.73 39.12
CA TYR A 136 19.16 -10.88 40.01
C TYR A 136 19.13 -11.43 41.45
N ARG A 137 18.99 -12.75 41.60
CA ARG A 137 19.06 -13.43 42.89
C ARG A 137 20.38 -13.13 43.63
N GLU A 138 21.52 -13.27 42.96
CA GLU A 138 22.83 -12.97 43.53
C GLU A 138 22.99 -11.48 43.85
N HIS A 139 22.46 -10.59 42.99
CA HIS A 139 22.49 -9.14 43.27
C HIS A 139 21.70 -8.78 44.53
N ILE A 140 20.48 -9.32 44.71
CA ILE A 140 19.69 -9.09 45.91
C ILE A 140 20.39 -9.66 47.14
N LYS A 141 20.95 -10.87 47.08
CA LYS A 141 21.67 -11.48 48.18
C LYS A 141 22.84 -10.62 48.63
N THR A 142 23.61 -10.11 47.70
CA THR A 142 24.72 -9.20 47.97
C THR A 142 24.24 -7.91 48.62
N LYS A 143 23.24 -7.27 48.12
CA LYS A 143 22.66 -6.04 48.69
C LYS A 143 22.09 -6.25 50.08
N ILE A 144 21.37 -7.34 50.31
CA ILE A 144 20.85 -7.68 51.64
C ILE A 144 22.00 -7.90 52.63
N GLN A 145 23.07 -8.59 52.22
CA GLN A 145 24.24 -8.79 53.06
C GLN A 145 24.92 -7.45 53.44
N GLU A 146 25.08 -6.53 52.51
CA GLU A 146 25.60 -5.19 52.76
C GLU A 146 24.73 -4.42 53.76
N TYR A 147 23.40 -4.46 53.64
CA TYR A 147 22.49 -3.81 54.60
C TYR A 147 22.50 -4.46 55.97
N LEU A 148 22.58 -5.80 56.07
CA LEU A 148 22.60 -6.52 57.33
C LEU A 148 23.89 -6.22 58.15
N VAL A 149 25.01 -6.12 57.42
CA VAL A 149 26.31 -5.73 58.09
C VAL A 149 26.20 -4.31 58.63
N SER A 150 25.50 -3.39 57.99
CA SER A 150 25.33 -2.01 58.43
C SER A 150 24.37 -1.83 59.62
N LEU A 151 23.43 -2.77 59.83
CA LEU A 151 22.35 -2.66 60.81
C LEU A 151 22.48 -3.61 62.02
N GLU A 152 23.50 -4.46 62.06
CA GLU A 152 23.67 -5.54 63.10
C GLU A 152 22.40 -6.43 63.21
N ALA A 153 21.65 -6.57 62.12
CA ALA A 153 20.38 -7.29 62.07
C ALA A 153 20.52 -8.62 61.31
N SER A 154 19.70 -9.61 61.66
CA SER A 154 19.58 -10.86 60.90
C SER A 154 18.21 -10.97 60.23
N ILE A 155 18.19 -11.37 58.98
CA ILE A 155 16.94 -11.76 58.29
C ILE A 155 16.82 -13.27 58.40
N SER A 156 15.60 -13.80 58.65
CA SER A 156 15.37 -15.23 58.61
C SER A 156 15.49 -15.75 57.18
N GLU A 157 16.19 -16.86 57.00
CA GLU A 157 16.41 -17.49 55.69
C GLU A 157 15.10 -17.82 55.00
N ASP A 158 14.07 -18.22 55.75
CA ASP A 158 12.73 -18.51 55.25
C ASP A 158 12.05 -17.29 54.56
N ARG A 159 12.19 -16.10 55.15
CA ARG A 159 11.65 -14.86 54.54
C ARG A 159 12.38 -14.50 53.25
N PHE A 160 13.68 -14.69 53.20
CA PHE A 160 14.48 -14.45 52.02
C PHE A 160 14.06 -15.36 50.88
N ILE A 161 13.89 -16.66 51.15
CA ILE A 161 13.42 -17.67 50.17
C ILE A 161 12.03 -17.30 49.66
N GLN A 162 11.10 -16.89 50.55
CA GLN A 162 9.76 -16.47 50.14
C GLN A 162 9.76 -15.26 49.19
N GLU A 163 10.56 -14.22 49.50
CA GLU A 163 10.67 -13.04 48.64
C GLU A 163 11.27 -13.36 47.27
N ILE A 164 12.30 -14.24 47.24
CA ILE A 164 12.88 -14.69 45.96
C ILE A 164 11.88 -15.50 45.14
N ALA A 165 11.08 -16.38 45.77
CA ALA A 165 10.04 -17.12 45.05
C ALA A 165 8.98 -16.20 44.47
N LEU A 166 8.47 -15.24 45.24
CA LEU A 166 7.52 -14.23 44.78
C LEU A 166 8.06 -13.37 43.62
N LEU A 167 9.36 -13.07 43.69
CA LEU A 167 10.01 -12.32 42.61
C LEU A 167 10.16 -13.16 41.34
N ALA A 168 10.59 -14.44 41.48
CA ALA A 168 10.73 -15.35 40.36
C ALA A 168 9.40 -15.47 39.60
N ASP A 169 8.26 -15.60 40.29
CA ASP A 169 6.93 -15.63 39.72
C ASP A 169 6.59 -14.31 38.97
N LYS A 170 6.94 -13.15 39.55
CA LYS A 170 6.69 -11.85 38.97
C LYS A 170 7.54 -11.57 37.72
N THR A 171 8.71 -12.19 37.62
CA THR A 171 9.64 -12.00 36.49
C THR A 171 9.58 -13.12 35.48
N ASP A 172 8.75 -14.14 35.71
CA ASP A 172 8.55 -15.21 34.72
C ASP A 172 7.86 -14.66 33.46
N ILE A 173 8.55 -14.83 32.34
CA ILE A 173 8.12 -14.41 31.00
C ILE A 173 7.81 -15.60 30.08
N THR A 174 7.74 -16.79 30.66
CA THR A 174 7.61 -18.03 29.88
C THR A 174 6.27 -18.09 29.12
N GLU A 175 5.20 -17.64 29.76
CA GLU A 175 3.87 -17.61 29.13
C GLU A 175 3.83 -16.63 27.96
N GLU A 176 4.39 -15.45 28.12
CA GLU A 176 4.45 -14.42 27.08
C GLU A 176 5.28 -14.87 25.87
N ILE A 177 6.39 -15.58 26.11
CA ILE A 177 7.20 -16.18 25.02
C ILE A 177 6.41 -17.21 24.25
N VAL A 178 5.68 -18.11 24.92
CA VAL A 178 4.85 -19.14 24.29
C VAL A 178 3.72 -18.48 23.48
N ARG A 179 3.03 -17.47 24.03
CA ARG A 179 1.98 -16.74 23.34
C ARG A 179 2.52 -16.01 22.12
N PHE A 180 3.62 -15.29 22.27
CA PHE A 180 4.28 -14.59 21.17
C PHE A 180 4.65 -15.55 20.04
N THR A 181 5.27 -16.69 20.36
CA THR A 181 5.63 -17.73 19.40
C THR A 181 4.39 -18.28 18.67
N SER A 182 3.29 -18.49 19.39
CA SER A 182 2.01 -18.90 18.79
C SER A 182 1.49 -17.85 17.80
N HIS A 183 1.59 -16.57 18.14
CA HIS A 183 1.19 -15.48 17.23
C HIS A 183 2.11 -15.37 16.02
N VAL A 184 3.40 -15.65 16.13
CA VAL A 184 4.33 -15.75 14.99
C VAL A 184 3.88 -16.80 13.99
N VAL A 185 3.51 -18.00 14.49
CA VAL A 185 2.97 -19.07 13.63
C VAL A 185 1.66 -18.67 12.97
N GLN A 186 0.76 -18.00 13.71
CA GLN A 186 -0.50 -17.50 13.16
C GLN A 186 -0.26 -16.43 12.07
N LEU A 187 0.69 -15.53 12.28
CA LEU A 187 1.07 -14.49 11.32
C LEU A 187 1.59 -15.14 10.04
N ARG A 188 2.52 -16.09 10.14
CA ARG A 188 3.07 -16.84 9.00
C ARG A 188 1.98 -17.56 8.19
N ASN A 189 1.05 -18.23 8.87
CA ASN A 189 -0.07 -18.92 8.22
C ASN A 189 -1.03 -17.94 7.56
N THR A 190 -1.27 -16.77 8.18
CA THR A 190 -2.14 -15.73 7.60
C THR A 190 -1.57 -15.14 6.33
N LEU A 191 -0.24 -14.96 6.22
CA LEU A 191 0.42 -14.51 4.99
C LEU A 191 0.41 -15.56 3.85
N ALA A 192 0.15 -16.82 4.18
CA ALA A 192 -0.03 -17.88 3.18
C ALA A 192 -1.47 -17.94 2.63
N ASP A 193 -2.44 -17.31 3.30
CA ASP A 193 -3.85 -17.25 2.89
C ASP A 193 -4.03 -16.30 1.69
N THR A 194 -5.01 -16.59 0.84
CA THR A 194 -5.32 -15.81 -0.38
C THR A 194 -6.43 -14.78 -0.16
N ASN A 195 -7.05 -14.75 1.02
CA ASN A 195 -8.12 -13.82 1.36
C ASN A 195 -7.57 -12.48 1.89
N SER A 196 -8.44 -11.48 2.01
CA SER A 196 -8.10 -10.17 2.61
C SER A 196 -7.51 -10.34 4.02
N ILE A 197 -6.19 -10.22 4.12
CA ILE A 197 -5.41 -10.55 5.33
C ILE A 197 -5.20 -9.36 6.27
N GLY A 198 -5.35 -8.11 5.80
CA GLY A 198 -4.92 -6.90 6.52
C GLY A 198 -5.47 -6.80 7.95
N ARG A 199 -6.79 -6.90 8.14
CA ARG A 199 -7.40 -6.82 9.50
C ARG A 199 -6.95 -7.92 10.44
N LYS A 200 -6.77 -9.14 9.91
CA LYS A 200 -6.33 -10.29 10.71
C LYS A 200 -4.88 -10.14 11.14
N VAL A 201 -4.04 -9.64 10.23
CA VAL A 201 -2.62 -9.34 10.54
C VAL A 201 -2.54 -8.22 11.56
N ASP A 202 -3.28 -7.11 11.42
CA ASP A 202 -3.32 -6.03 12.41
C ASP A 202 -3.67 -6.53 13.81
N PHE A 203 -4.68 -7.40 13.92
CA PHE A 203 -5.06 -8.01 15.20
C PHE A 203 -3.91 -8.84 15.81
N ILE A 204 -3.28 -9.70 15.00
CA ILE A 204 -2.15 -10.54 15.44
C ILE A 204 -0.99 -9.65 15.92
N LEU A 205 -0.66 -8.59 15.19
CA LEU A 205 0.40 -7.65 15.57
C LEU A 205 0.09 -6.91 16.87
N GLN A 206 -1.18 -6.57 17.14
CA GLN A 206 -1.59 -5.97 18.42
C GLN A 206 -1.37 -6.94 19.58
N GLU A 207 -1.76 -8.22 19.44
CA GLU A 207 -1.51 -9.22 20.46
C GLU A 207 -0.01 -9.46 20.68
N MET A 208 0.78 -9.55 19.59
CA MET A 208 2.24 -9.66 19.71
C MET A 208 2.86 -8.48 20.45
N ASN A 209 2.43 -7.25 20.17
CA ASN A 209 2.87 -6.05 20.89
C ASN A 209 2.50 -6.11 22.37
N ARG A 210 1.33 -6.65 22.69
CA ARG A 210 0.92 -6.84 24.09
C ARG A 210 1.87 -7.78 24.83
N GLU A 211 2.19 -8.94 24.24
CA GLU A 211 3.14 -9.88 24.84
C GLU A 211 4.55 -9.27 25.00
N VAL A 212 5.03 -8.56 23.98
CA VAL A 212 6.32 -7.85 24.04
C VAL A 212 6.35 -6.78 25.14
N ASN A 213 5.26 -6.04 25.34
CA ASN A 213 5.15 -5.07 26.43
C ASN A 213 5.22 -5.73 27.81
N THR A 214 4.55 -6.89 27.95
CA THR A 214 4.56 -7.66 29.20
C THR A 214 5.95 -8.22 29.47
N ILE A 215 6.63 -8.80 28.48
CA ILE A 215 8.04 -9.24 28.59
C ILE A 215 8.91 -8.06 29.04
N GLY A 216 8.79 -6.90 28.40
CA GLY A 216 9.58 -5.72 28.76
C GLY A 216 9.33 -5.19 30.17
N SER A 217 8.09 -5.29 30.67
CA SER A 217 7.75 -4.86 32.03
C SER A 217 8.20 -5.82 33.11
N LYS A 218 8.30 -7.11 32.79
CA LYS A 218 8.77 -8.17 33.68
C LYS A 218 10.29 -8.36 33.64
N ALA A 219 10.94 -7.95 32.52
CA ALA A 219 12.39 -8.11 32.34
C ALA A 219 13.17 -7.23 33.30
N MET A 220 14.05 -7.85 34.08
CA MET A 220 14.99 -7.18 34.96
C MET A 220 16.44 -7.23 34.43
N ASP A 221 16.60 -7.66 33.19
CA ASP A 221 17.89 -7.83 32.53
C ASP A 221 18.03 -6.85 31.36
N SER A 222 19.19 -6.21 31.25
CA SER A 222 19.45 -5.22 30.19
C SER A 222 19.49 -5.83 28.80
N ILE A 223 19.97 -7.07 28.67
CA ILE A 223 20.03 -7.79 27.38
C ILE A 223 18.59 -8.08 26.89
N ILE A 224 17.73 -8.57 27.79
CA ILE A 224 16.32 -8.83 27.47
C ILE A 224 15.62 -7.52 27.12
N THR A 225 15.89 -6.43 27.85
CA THR A 225 15.31 -5.12 27.54
C THR A 225 15.71 -4.62 26.14
N GLU A 226 16.96 -4.80 25.74
CA GLU A 226 17.43 -4.43 24.40
C GLU A 226 16.76 -5.29 23.32
N LEU A 227 16.64 -6.60 23.54
CA LEU A 227 15.94 -7.51 22.63
C LEU A 227 14.45 -7.17 22.49
N VAL A 228 13.79 -6.73 23.57
CA VAL A 228 12.41 -6.22 23.54
C VAL A 228 12.28 -4.99 22.66
N VAL A 229 13.24 -4.06 22.71
CA VAL A 229 13.26 -2.89 21.82
C VAL A 229 13.40 -3.33 20.37
N GLN A 230 14.27 -4.31 20.07
CA GLN A 230 14.42 -4.86 18.73
C GLN A 230 13.14 -5.52 18.24
N LEU A 231 12.43 -6.31 19.08
CA LEU A 231 11.12 -6.88 18.73
C LEU A 231 10.10 -5.81 18.37
N LYS A 232 10.00 -4.74 19.18
CA LYS A 232 9.08 -3.64 18.91
C LYS A 232 9.37 -2.95 17.57
N CYS A 233 10.64 -2.71 17.27
CA CYS A 233 11.05 -2.11 16.00
C CYS A 233 10.68 -3.01 14.81
N GLU A 234 10.88 -4.32 14.90
CA GLU A 234 10.52 -5.23 13.81
C GLU A 234 8.98 -5.36 13.64
N LEU A 235 8.22 -5.40 14.75
CA LEU A 235 6.76 -5.40 14.69
C LEU A 235 6.19 -4.14 14.02
N GLU A 236 6.77 -2.96 14.29
CA GLU A 236 6.32 -1.71 13.66
C GLU A 236 6.65 -1.70 12.16
N LYS A 237 7.83 -2.18 11.76
CA LYS A 237 8.17 -2.32 10.34
C LYS A 237 7.20 -3.27 9.61
N ILE A 238 6.83 -4.40 10.22
CA ILE A 238 5.83 -5.31 9.67
C ILE A 238 4.48 -4.59 9.53
N ARG A 239 4.07 -3.84 10.54
CA ARG A 239 2.82 -3.10 10.55
C ARG A 239 2.75 -2.07 9.43
N GLU A 240 3.82 -1.29 9.23
CA GLU A 240 3.92 -0.32 8.13
C GLU A 240 3.82 -0.98 6.75
N GLN A 241 4.49 -2.12 6.56
CA GLN A 241 4.41 -2.88 5.31
C GLN A 241 3.00 -3.42 5.04
N VAL A 242 2.34 -3.96 6.06
CA VAL A 242 0.98 -4.51 5.93
C VAL A 242 -0.05 -3.43 5.56
N GLN A 243 0.13 -2.19 6.02
CA GLN A 243 -0.74 -1.08 5.64
C GLN A 243 -0.64 -0.73 4.14
N ASN A 244 0.47 -1.07 3.50
CA ASN A 244 0.71 -0.87 2.08
C ASN A 244 0.31 -2.09 1.21
N VAL A 245 -0.07 -3.22 1.84
CA VAL A 245 -0.54 -4.43 1.15
C VAL A 245 -2.02 -4.33 0.89
N GLU A 246 -2.40 -4.42 -0.35
CA GLU A 246 -3.79 -4.58 -0.79
C GLU A 246 -4.16 -6.05 -1.02
#